data_4aa5c74b569b3f41c9b57758f5ab9e2d
#
_entry.id   4aa5c74b569b3f41c9b57758f5ab9e2d
#
_cell.length_a   1.000
_cell.length_b   1.000
_cell.length_c   1.000
_cell.angle_alpha   90.00
_cell.angle_beta   90.00
_cell.angle_gamma   90.00
#
_symmetry.space_group_name_H-M   'P 1'
#
loop_
_entity.id
_entity.type
_entity.pdbx_description
1 polymer ?
#
loop_
_entity_poly.entity_id
_entity_poly.type
_entity_poly.pdbx_seq_one_letter_code
_entity_poly.pdbx_strand_id
1 'polypeptide(L)'
;MNDQIKVKKLKVIDENGEQLGVMDTDKAQDIADSKGLDLVLVSPDIVNPVARIMDYGKMAFERAKKQKESKKNSKMAETKEIRLSANIATHDMNFKVKNAREFLNKGNRVKVTMRFRGREIVKTDMGKEVLVKFAEELEEIADVSKQPSLEGKSMYMILSKKK
;
A
#
# COMPACT_ATOMS: atom_id res chain seq x y z
N MET A 1 -16.82 23.80 2.75
CA MET A 1 -16.04 24.92 3.27
C MET A 1 -16.85 26.19 3.09
N ASN A 2 -16.68 27.18 3.94
CA ASN A 2 -17.40 28.45 3.91
C ASN A 2 -18.92 28.25 3.79
N ASP A 3 -19.61 28.92 2.92
CA ASP A 3 -21.11 28.89 2.72
C ASP A 3 -21.67 27.48 2.40
N GLN A 4 -20.82 26.50 2.11
CA GLN A 4 -21.27 25.11 1.88
C GLN A 4 -21.48 24.32 3.18
N ILE A 5 -21.17 24.90 4.34
CA ILE A 5 -21.35 24.25 5.63
C ILE A 5 -22.80 24.43 6.07
N LYS A 6 -23.60 23.36 6.01
CA LYS A 6 -25.04 23.37 6.33
C LYS A 6 -25.37 23.14 7.81
N VAL A 7 -24.37 23.00 8.65
CA VAL A 7 -24.55 22.72 10.08
C VAL A 7 -24.78 24.03 10.83
N LYS A 8 -25.78 24.10 11.72
CA LYS A 8 -26.10 25.32 12.46
C LYS A 8 -25.11 25.71 13.54
N LYS A 9 -24.54 24.72 14.23
CA LYS A 9 -23.56 24.90 15.30
C LYS A 9 -22.39 23.98 15.09
N LEU A 10 -21.17 24.46 15.34
CA LEU A 10 -19.96 23.68 15.21
C LEU A 10 -18.92 24.14 16.23
N LYS A 11 -18.01 23.24 16.56
CA LYS A 11 -16.84 23.55 17.38
C LYS A 11 -15.77 24.17 16.48
N VAL A 12 -15.30 25.36 16.84
CA VAL A 12 -14.32 26.09 16.03
C VAL A 12 -12.95 26.03 16.66
N ILE A 13 -11.96 25.80 15.83
CA ILE A 13 -10.53 25.86 16.15
C ILE A 13 -9.93 26.97 15.27
N ASP A 14 -9.15 27.87 15.86
CA ASP A 14 -8.52 28.96 15.12
C ASP A 14 -7.29 28.50 14.31
N GLU A 15 -6.63 29.45 13.63
CA GLU A 15 -5.42 29.18 12.84
C GLU A 15 -4.25 28.67 13.69
N ASN A 16 -4.18 29.04 14.98
CA ASN A 16 -3.10 28.65 15.91
C ASN A 16 -3.37 27.30 16.56
N GLY A 17 -4.58 26.72 16.40
CA GLY A 17 -4.99 25.48 17.03
C GLY A 17 -5.72 25.67 18.36
N GLU A 18 -6.03 26.90 18.75
CA GLU A 18 -6.83 27.20 19.95
C GLU A 18 -8.31 26.91 19.72
N GLN A 19 -8.97 26.36 20.75
CA GLN A 19 -10.40 26.04 20.66
C GLN A 19 -11.22 27.28 21.05
N LEU A 20 -11.91 27.87 20.08
CA LEU A 20 -12.83 29.00 20.31
C LEU A 20 -14.17 28.57 20.92
N GLY A 21 -14.40 27.24 21.04
CA GLY A 21 -15.63 26.68 21.59
C GLY A 21 -16.68 26.37 20.53
N VAL A 22 -17.91 26.14 21.00
CA VAL A 22 -19.06 25.84 20.13
C VAL A 22 -19.79 27.14 19.84
N MET A 23 -19.98 27.47 18.57
CA MET A 23 -20.69 28.68 18.12
C MET A 23 -21.54 28.41 16.87
N ASP A 24 -22.37 29.37 16.50
CA ASP A 24 -23.13 29.32 15.27
C ASP A 24 -22.22 29.46 14.06
N THR A 25 -22.52 28.77 12.98
CA THR A 25 -21.69 28.72 11.76
C THR A 25 -21.48 30.09 11.16
N ASP A 26 -22.51 30.97 11.18
CA ASP A 26 -22.43 32.33 10.66
C ASP A 26 -21.39 33.15 11.41
N LYS A 27 -21.37 33.06 12.76
CA LYS A 27 -20.36 33.74 13.58
C LYS A 27 -18.94 33.20 13.32
N ALA A 28 -18.82 31.89 13.13
CA ALA A 28 -17.55 31.29 12.80
C ALA A 28 -17.05 31.75 11.41
N GLN A 29 -17.94 31.93 10.47
CA GLN A 29 -17.65 32.47 9.14
C GLN A 29 -17.19 33.94 9.23
N ASP A 30 -17.89 34.77 9.98
CA ASP A 30 -17.50 36.18 10.19
C ASP A 30 -16.09 36.31 10.79
N ILE A 31 -15.73 35.42 11.72
CA ILE A 31 -14.39 35.38 12.30
C ILE A 31 -13.34 34.98 11.24
N ALA A 32 -13.63 33.98 10.41
CA ALA A 32 -12.74 33.56 9.35
C ALA A 32 -12.54 34.69 8.32
N ASP A 33 -13.60 35.31 7.88
CA ASP A 33 -13.60 36.42 6.91
C ASP A 33 -12.83 37.64 7.43
N SER A 34 -13.01 37.99 8.72
CA SER A 34 -12.27 39.10 9.36
C SER A 34 -10.75 38.88 9.36
N LYS A 35 -10.31 37.62 9.31
CA LYS A 35 -8.89 37.20 9.24
C LYS A 35 -8.40 36.94 7.82
N GLY A 36 -9.28 37.03 6.82
CA GLY A 36 -8.97 36.67 5.42
C GLY A 36 -8.64 35.19 5.24
N LEU A 37 -9.26 34.32 6.06
CA LEU A 37 -9.06 32.87 6.07
C LEU A 37 -10.35 32.14 5.76
N ASP A 38 -10.26 30.85 5.49
CA ASP A 38 -11.37 29.96 5.18
C ASP A 38 -11.86 29.21 6.43
N LEU A 39 -13.18 29.03 6.55
CA LEU A 39 -13.79 28.11 7.51
C LEU A 39 -13.90 26.72 6.89
N VAL A 40 -13.12 25.76 7.38
CA VAL A 40 -13.03 24.41 6.83
C VAL A 40 -13.58 23.39 7.81
N LEU A 41 -14.61 22.63 7.41
CA LEU A 41 -15.13 21.53 8.21
C LEU A 41 -14.13 20.36 8.18
N VAL A 42 -13.51 20.08 9.32
CA VAL A 42 -12.46 19.03 9.46
C VAL A 42 -13.10 17.68 9.81
N SER A 43 -14.11 17.70 10.70
CA SER A 43 -14.88 16.51 11.05
C SER A 43 -16.35 16.75 10.74
N PRO A 44 -16.94 16.03 9.77
CA PRO A 44 -18.35 16.15 9.42
C PRO A 44 -19.25 15.31 10.34
N ASP A 45 -18.87 15.11 11.60
CA ASP A 45 -19.63 14.33 12.55
C ASP A 45 -20.99 15.02 12.82
N ILE A 46 -22.07 14.24 12.85
CA ILE A 46 -23.43 14.75 13.01
C ILE A 46 -23.65 15.33 14.42
N VAL A 47 -23.00 14.72 15.41
CA VAL A 47 -23.17 15.07 16.83
C VAL A 47 -22.27 16.24 17.24
N ASN A 48 -21.02 16.24 16.81
CA ASN A 48 -20.01 17.23 17.17
C ASN A 48 -19.19 17.66 15.94
N PRO A 49 -19.76 18.44 15.03
CA PRO A 49 -19.02 18.92 13.86
C PRO A 49 -17.91 19.86 14.30
N VAL A 50 -16.70 19.66 13.76
CA VAL A 50 -15.53 20.48 14.06
C VAL A 50 -15.09 21.21 12.80
N ALA A 51 -15.01 22.53 12.88
CA ALA A 51 -14.44 23.36 11.83
C ALA A 51 -13.15 24.04 12.32
N ARG A 52 -12.27 24.32 11.38
CA ARG A 52 -11.03 25.04 11.63
C ARG A 52 -10.90 26.22 10.68
N ILE A 53 -10.48 27.34 11.23
CA ILE A 53 -10.14 28.55 10.47
C ILE A 53 -8.70 28.37 9.96
N MET A 54 -8.52 28.36 8.64
CA MET A 54 -7.20 28.18 8.01
C MET A 54 -7.23 28.60 6.55
N ASP A 55 -6.05 28.79 5.97
CA ASP A 55 -5.87 28.91 4.52
C ASP A 55 -6.06 27.52 3.88
N TYR A 56 -7.21 27.33 3.23
CA TYR A 56 -7.53 26.05 2.55
C TYR A 56 -6.58 25.76 1.40
N GLY A 57 -6.14 26.78 0.66
CA GLY A 57 -5.23 26.62 -0.46
C GLY A 57 -3.90 26.04 -0.01
N LYS A 58 -3.32 26.59 1.06
CA LYS A 58 -2.10 26.11 1.68
C LYS A 58 -2.24 24.69 2.21
N MET A 59 -3.33 24.41 2.93
CA MET A 59 -3.62 23.06 3.47
C MET A 59 -3.79 22.03 2.36
N ALA A 60 -4.52 22.35 1.30
CA ALA A 60 -4.73 21.47 0.17
C ALA A 60 -3.40 21.16 -0.56
N PHE A 61 -2.54 22.17 -0.72
CA PHE A 61 -1.21 22.00 -1.31
C PHE A 61 -0.32 21.10 -0.44
N GLU A 62 -0.25 21.36 0.86
CA GLU A 62 0.54 20.54 1.79
C GLU A 62 0.04 19.08 1.83
N ARG A 63 -1.28 18.88 1.82
CA ARG A 63 -1.89 17.55 1.77
C ARG A 63 -1.55 16.82 0.46
N ALA A 64 -1.64 17.51 -0.66
CA ALA A 64 -1.26 16.94 -1.96
C ALA A 64 0.22 16.61 -2.03
N LYS A 65 1.10 17.49 -1.49
CA LYS A 65 2.53 17.24 -1.38
C LYS A 65 2.82 16.01 -0.52
N LYS A 66 2.23 15.94 0.67
CA LYS A 66 2.39 14.80 1.59
C LYS A 66 1.87 13.48 0.98
N GLN A 67 0.77 13.53 0.23
CA GLN A 67 0.28 12.36 -0.50
C GLN A 67 1.23 11.92 -1.62
N LYS A 68 1.82 12.85 -2.36
CA LYS A 68 2.82 12.54 -3.39
C LYS A 68 4.08 11.94 -2.77
N GLU A 69 4.55 12.48 -1.66
CA GLU A 69 5.70 11.96 -0.91
C GLU A 69 5.41 10.58 -0.33
N SER A 70 4.23 10.39 0.28
CA SER A 70 3.78 9.09 0.79
C SER A 70 3.69 8.05 -0.32
N LYS A 71 3.16 8.40 -1.50
CA LYS A 71 3.13 7.51 -2.67
C LYS A 71 4.53 7.19 -3.23
N LYS A 72 5.47 8.14 -3.18
CA LYS A 72 6.86 7.90 -3.57
C LYS A 72 7.58 6.97 -2.58
N ASN A 73 7.32 7.15 -1.28
CA ASN A 73 7.94 6.37 -0.22
C ASN A 73 7.26 5.01 -0.01
N SER A 74 5.96 4.92 -0.32
CA SER A 74 5.25 3.66 -0.44
C SER A 74 5.62 3.01 -1.77
N LYS A 75 6.82 2.43 -1.84
CA LYS A 75 7.13 1.46 -2.90
C LYS A 75 6.12 0.34 -2.74
N MET A 76 5.05 0.37 -3.52
CA MET A 76 4.15 -0.77 -3.62
C MET A 76 5.01 -1.96 -4.03
N ALA A 77 5.09 -2.96 -3.16
CA ALA A 77 5.82 -4.18 -3.42
C ALA A 77 5.27 -4.79 -4.72
N GLU A 78 6.01 -4.60 -5.81
CA GLU A 78 5.67 -5.22 -7.08
C GLU A 78 5.85 -6.74 -6.97
N THR A 79 5.00 -7.48 -7.67
CA THR A 79 5.19 -8.93 -7.79
C THR A 79 6.01 -9.21 -9.04
N LYS A 80 7.26 -9.65 -8.85
CA LYS A 80 8.15 -10.08 -9.94
C LYS A 80 7.99 -11.57 -10.19
N GLU A 81 7.84 -11.97 -11.46
CA GLU A 81 7.69 -13.38 -11.83
C GLU A 81 9.05 -14.00 -12.19
N ILE A 82 9.32 -15.16 -11.60
CA ILE A 82 10.46 -16.03 -11.96
C ILE A 82 9.89 -17.35 -12.45
N ARG A 83 10.27 -17.74 -13.66
CA ARG A 83 9.83 -19.00 -14.26
C ARG A 83 10.90 -20.06 -14.13
N LEU A 84 10.49 -21.22 -13.63
CA LEU A 84 11.31 -22.43 -13.52
C LEU A 84 10.78 -23.50 -14.48
N SER A 85 11.66 -24.42 -14.89
CA SER A 85 11.28 -25.66 -15.59
C SER A 85 11.35 -26.83 -14.62
N ALA A 86 10.58 -27.89 -14.89
CA ALA A 86 10.59 -29.10 -14.06
C ALA A 86 11.96 -29.79 -14.03
N ASN A 87 12.74 -29.66 -15.11
CA ASN A 87 14.08 -30.22 -15.25
C ASN A 87 15.17 -29.13 -15.24
N ILE A 88 15.08 -28.20 -14.28
CA ILE A 88 16.04 -27.09 -14.18
C ILE A 88 17.43 -27.61 -13.75
N ALA A 89 18.47 -27.17 -14.46
CA ALA A 89 19.85 -27.47 -14.09
C ALA A 89 20.25 -26.66 -12.83
N THR A 90 21.13 -27.21 -12.02
CA THR A 90 21.61 -26.60 -10.75
C THR A 90 22.16 -25.18 -10.98
N HIS A 91 22.92 -24.99 -12.07
CA HIS A 91 23.46 -23.66 -12.40
C HIS A 91 22.37 -22.62 -12.66
N ASP A 92 21.33 -22.96 -13.43
CA ASP A 92 20.22 -22.06 -13.71
C ASP A 92 19.37 -21.81 -12.46
N MET A 93 19.19 -22.84 -11.61
CA MET A 93 18.55 -22.71 -10.32
C MET A 93 19.24 -21.62 -9.47
N ASN A 94 20.57 -21.71 -9.32
CA ASN A 94 21.35 -20.76 -8.54
C ASN A 94 21.27 -19.34 -9.10
N PHE A 95 21.25 -19.19 -10.42
CA PHE A 95 21.06 -17.89 -11.07
C PHE A 95 19.66 -17.31 -10.77
N LYS A 96 18.61 -18.14 -10.84
CA LYS A 96 17.25 -17.73 -10.51
C LYS A 96 17.08 -17.37 -9.03
N VAL A 97 17.73 -18.11 -8.13
CA VAL A 97 17.78 -17.81 -6.68
C VAL A 97 18.43 -16.46 -6.44
N LYS A 98 19.55 -16.16 -7.10
CA LYS A 98 20.22 -14.85 -7.01
C LYS A 98 19.32 -13.73 -7.44
N ASN A 99 18.61 -13.86 -8.56
CA ASN A 99 17.65 -12.85 -9.04
C ASN A 99 16.49 -12.67 -8.06
N ALA A 100 15.97 -13.78 -7.49
CA ALA A 100 14.91 -13.71 -6.48
C ALA A 100 15.38 -12.95 -5.24
N ARG A 101 16.61 -13.20 -4.78
CA ARG A 101 17.23 -12.51 -3.64
C ARG A 101 17.31 -11.01 -3.89
N GLU A 102 17.68 -10.58 -5.09
CA GLU A 102 17.72 -9.16 -5.45
C GLU A 102 16.33 -8.53 -5.43
N PHE A 103 15.29 -9.21 -5.95
CA PHE A 103 13.92 -8.70 -5.95
C PHE A 103 13.36 -8.59 -4.53
N LEU A 104 13.58 -9.58 -3.69
CA LEU A 104 13.17 -9.60 -2.29
C LEU A 104 13.86 -8.49 -1.48
N ASN A 105 15.16 -8.28 -1.70
CA ASN A 105 15.92 -7.21 -1.04
C ASN A 105 15.42 -5.81 -1.42
N LYS A 106 14.93 -5.64 -2.66
CA LYS A 106 14.27 -4.40 -3.12
C LYS A 106 12.86 -4.22 -2.56
N GLY A 107 12.37 -5.17 -1.73
CA GLY A 107 11.03 -5.14 -1.12
C GLY A 107 9.92 -5.64 -2.03
N ASN A 108 10.23 -6.28 -3.15
CA ASN A 108 9.25 -6.88 -4.05
C ASN A 108 8.79 -8.25 -3.55
N ARG A 109 7.62 -8.69 -4.00
CA ARG A 109 7.20 -10.08 -3.89
C ARG A 109 7.71 -10.85 -5.10
N VAL A 110 8.02 -12.14 -4.91
CA VAL A 110 8.46 -13.01 -6.01
C VAL A 110 7.43 -14.11 -6.22
N LYS A 111 6.79 -14.12 -7.40
CA LYS A 111 5.95 -15.21 -7.87
C LYS A 111 6.82 -16.19 -8.65
N VAL A 112 7.05 -17.37 -8.09
CA VAL A 112 7.80 -18.43 -8.76
C VAL A 112 6.79 -19.32 -9.47
N THR A 113 6.88 -19.40 -10.79
CA THR A 113 5.94 -20.14 -11.64
C THR A 113 6.65 -21.26 -12.38
N MET A 114 6.08 -22.44 -12.37
CA MET A 114 6.50 -23.58 -13.16
C MET A 114 5.35 -23.97 -14.11
N ARG A 115 5.65 -24.09 -15.40
CA ARG A 115 4.66 -24.51 -16.41
C ARG A 115 4.98 -25.92 -16.89
N PHE A 116 4.03 -26.82 -16.73
CA PHE A 116 4.12 -28.19 -17.23
C PHE A 116 3.72 -28.27 -18.71
N ARG A 117 4.53 -28.96 -19.50
CA ARG A 117 4.27 -29.18 -20.93
C ARG A 117 3.84 -30.61 -21.20
N GLY A 118 2.74 -30.81 -21.91
CA GLY A 118 2.27 -32.12 -22.32
C GLY A 118 2.13 -33.09 -21.14
N ARG A 119 2.86 -34.20 -21.17
CA ARG A 119 2.81 -35.27 -20.16
C ARG A 119 3.49 -34.91 -18.82
N GLU A 120 4.21 -33.79 -18.73
CA GLU A 120 4.86 -33.36 -17.49
C GLU A 120 3.85 -33.07 -16.35
N ILE A 121 2.60 -32.77 -16.71
CA ILE A 121 1.53 -32.52 -15.73
C ILE A 121 1.24 -33.73 -14.82
N VAL A 122 1.63 -34.95 -15.23
CA VAL A 122 1.53 -36.15 -14.38
C VAL A 122 2.57 -36.14 -13.25
N LYS A 123 3.64 -35.34 -13.39
CA LYS A 123 4.74 -35.23 -12.43
C LYS A 123 4.68 -33.96 -11.59
N THR A 124 3.50 -33.57 -11.15
CA THR A 124 3.30 -32.36 -10.33
C THR A 124 4.05 -32.41 -9.02
N ASP A 125 4.25 -33.58 -8.43
CA ASP A 125 5.00 -33.74 -7.17
C ASP A 125 6.46 -33.34 -7.33
N MET A 126 7.11 -33.74 -8.43
CA MET A 126 8.48 -33.26 -8.73
C MET A 126 8.53 -31.74 -8.91
N GLY A 127 7.52 -31.16 -9.53
CA GLY A 127 7.42 -29.71 -9.67
C GLY A 127 7.29 -29.00 -8.32
N LYS A 128 6.51 -29.58 -7.41
CA LYS A 128 6.36 -29.08 -6.05
C LYS A 128 7.70 -29.14 -5.28
N GLU A 129 8.43 -30.24 -5.38
CA GLU A 129 9.75 -30.40 -4.75
C GLU A 129 10.74 -29.33 -5.25
N VAL A 130 10.77 -29.07 -6.56
CA VAL A 130 11.64 -28.01 -7.13
C VAL A 130 11.28 -26.63 -6.59
N LEU A 131 9.99 -26.32 -6.45
CA LEU A 131 9.55 -25.05 -5.86
C LEU A 131 9.91 -24.96 -4.38
N VAL A 132 9.77 -26.05 -3.62
CA VAL A 132 10.13 -26.09 -2.20
C VAL A 132 11.64 -25.89 -2.04
N LYS A 133 12.47 -26.61 -2.80
CA LYS A 133 13.94 -26.40 -2.80
C LYS A 133 14.31 -24.96 -3.13
N PHE A 134 13.64 -24.34 -4.10
CA PHE A 134 13.85 -22.93 -4.42
C PHE A 134 13.53 -22.02 -3.23
N ALA A 135 12.49 -22.31 -2.47
CA ALA A 135 12.13 -21.54 -1.28
C ALA A 135 13.13 -21.75 -0.13
N GLU A 136 13.63 -22.98 0.06
CA GLU A 136 14.65 -23.31 1.07
C GLU A 136 15.95 -22.51 0.86
N GLU A 137 16.38 -22.33 -0.39
CA GLU A 137 17.55 -21.50 -0.73
C GLU A 137 17.38 -19.99 -0.38
N LEU A 138 16.15 -19.57 -0.11
CA LEU A 138 15.79 -18.20 0.22
C LEU A 138 15.21 -18.05 1.65
N GLU A 139 15.21 -19.13 2.44
CA GLU A 139 14.59 -19.16 3.77
C GLU A 139 15.16 -18.08 4.71
N GLU A 140 16.43 -17.71 4.56
CA GLU A 140 17.06 -16.67 5.37
C GLU A 140 16.41 -15.30 5.21
N ILE A 141 15.87 -14.97 4.01
CA ILE A 141 15.43 -13.63 3.63
C ILE A 141 13.96 -13.55 3.26
N ALA A 142 13.30 -14.68 3.06
CA ALA A 142 11.93 -14.74 2.57
C ALA A 142 11.06 -15.75 3.32
N ASP A 143 9.79 -15.40 3.44
CA ASP A 143 8.72 -16.30 3.89
C ASP A 143 7.84 -16.69 2.71
N VAL A 144 7.31 -17.93 2.74
CA VAL A 144 6.35 -18.41 1.75
C VAL A 144 4.98 -17.83 2.07
N SER A 145 4.58 -16.78 1.35
CA SER A 145 3.26 -16.13 1.50
C SER A 145 2.12 -16.97 0.91
N LYS A 146 2.40 -17.72 -0.15
CA LYS A 146 1.46 -18.70 -0.74
C LYS A 146 2.23 -19.97 -1.09
N GLN A 147 1.77 -21.09 -0.53
CA GLN A 147 2.32 -22.42 -0.81
C GLN A 147 2.15 -22.80 -2.29
N PRO A 148 2.99 -23.73 -2.82
CA PRO A 148 2.87 -24.22 -4.17
C PRO A 148 1.43 -24.69 -4.48
N SER A 149 0.79 -24.07 -5.44
CA SER A 149 -0.59 -24.33 -5.87
C SER A 149 -0.64 -24.54 -7.36
N LEU A 150 -1.33 -25.59 -7.78
CA LEU A 150 -1.53 -25.93 -9.21
C LEU A 150 -2.75 -25.15 -9.73
N GLU A 151 -2.55 -24.38 -10.78
CA GLU A 151 -3.62 -23.71 -11.53
C GLU A 151 -3.52 -24.07 -13.01
N GLY A 152 -4.43 -24.91 -13.46
CA GLY A 152 -4.44 -25.43 -14.83
C GLY A 152 -3.17 -26.23 -15.13
N LYS A 153 -2.34 -25.74 -16.04
CA LYS A 153 -1.05 -26.38 -16.43
C LYS A 153 0.17 -25.71 -15.80
N SER A 154 -0.03 -24.88 -14.80
CA SER A 154 1.05 -24.15 -14.12
C SER A 154 0.94 -24.31 -12.61
N MET A 155 2.08 -24.48 -11.96
CA MET A 155 2.19 -24.45 -10.52
C MET A 155 2.94 -23.19 -10.12
N TYR A 156 2.50 -22.50 -9.08
CA TYR A 156 3.19 -21.32 -8.59
C TYR A 156 3.15 -21.21 -7.07
N MET A 157 4.13 -20.52 -6.54
CA MET A 157 4.17 -20.07 -5.16
C MET A 157 4.54 -18.58 -5.08
N ILE A 158 4.28 -17.94 -3.96
CA ILE A 158 4.62 -16.54 -3.73
C ILE A 158 5.52 -16.44 -2.51
N LEU A 159 6.66 -15.79 -2.70
CA LEU A 159 7.60 -15.44 -1.65
C LEU A 159 7.51 -13.95 -1.35
N SER A 160 7.63 -13.59 -0.08
CA SER A 160 7.72 -12.21 0.39
C SER A 160 8.91 -12.06 1.32
N LYS A 161 9.46 -10.86 1.39
CA LYS A 161 10.57 -10.58 2.30
C LYS A 161 10.14 -10.85 3.75
N LYS A 162 10.98 -11.52 4.51
CA LYS A 162 10.86 -11.68 5.97
C LYS A 162 10.83 -10.29 6.62
N LYS A 163 9.93 -10.13 7.60
CA LYS A 163 9.86 -8.89 8.38
C LYS A 163 10.95 -8.81 9.41
#